data_3d03939ac8b721b1de68829c1194f9b5
#
_entry.id   3d03939ac8b721b1de68829c1194f9b5
#
_cell.length_a   1.000
_cell.length_b   1.000
_cell.length_c   1.000
_cell.angle_alpha   90.00
_cell.angle_beta   90.00
_cell.angle_gamma   90.00
#
_symmetry.space_group_name_H-M   'P 1'
#
loop_
_entity.id
_entity.type
_entity.pdbx_description
1 polymer ?
#
loop_
_entity_poly.entity_id
_entity_poly.type
_entity_poly.pdbx_seq_one_letter_code
_entity_poly.pdbx_strand_id
1 'polypeptide(L)'
;MVIGGDGSFAGAQKLAALGVNTIGVPGTIDLDIACTDYTIGFDTAVNTAMEAIDKVRDTSTSHERCSIIEVMGRISSAPLAIPHQRAI
;
A
#
# COMPACT_ATOMS: atom_id res chain seq x y z
N MET A 1 3.51 14.53 16.79
CA MET A 1 3.23 14.11 15.41
C MET A 1 3.42 12.62 15.31
N VAL A 2 2.48 11.90 14.70
CA VAL A 2 2.52 10.45 14.49
C VAL A 2 2.48 10.19 12.98
N ILE A 3 3.49 9.53 12.45
CA ILE A 3 3.57 9.15 11.03
C ILE A 3 3.41 7.64 10.96
N GLY A 4 2.40 7.16 10.24
CA GLY A 4 2.15 5.71 10.15
C GLY A 4 0.81 5.38 9.50
N GLY A 5 0.31 4.20 9.83
CA GLY A 5 -0.93 3.67 9.32
C GLY A 5 -2.04 3.58 10.37
N ASP A 6 -3.01 2.73 10.09
CA ASP A 6 -4.20 2.53 10.92
C ASP A 6 -3.88 2.24 12.40
N GLY A 7 -2.97 1.31 12.68
CA GLY A 7 -2.57 0.98 14.05
C GLY A 7 -1.91 2.14 14.79
N SER A 8 -1.08 2.92 14.10
CA SER A 8 -0.43 4.11 14.66
C SER A 8 -1.46 5.20 14.99
N PHE A 9 -2.48 5.35 14.16
CA PHE A 9 -3.56 6.32 14.38
C PHE A 9 -4.47 5.90 15.53
N ALA A 10 -4.74 4.62 15.67
CA ALA A 10 -5.46 4.09 16.85
C ALA A 10 -4.70 4.39 18.15
N GLY A 11 -3.38 4.27 18.16
CA GLY A 11 -2.53 4.68 19.27
C GLY A 11 -2.56 6.20 19.52
N ALA A 12 -2.47 6.99 18.45
CA ALA A 12 -2.56 8.45 18.53
C ALA A 12 -3.91 8.92 19.11
N GLN A 13 -5.00 8.26 18.74
CA GLN A 13 -6.33 8.56 19.28
C GLN A 13 -6.40 8.34 20.80
N LYS A 14 -5.78 7.26 21.31
CA LYS A 14 -5.68 6.99 22.74
C LYS A 14 -4.87 8.08 23.47
N LEU A 15 -3.76 8.52 22.86
CA LEU A 15 -2.97 9.61 23.42
C LEU A 15 -3.74 10.93 23.44
N ALA A 16 -4.50 11.22 22.39
CA ALA A 16 -5.36 12.40 22.34
C ALA A 16 -6.43 12.39 23.45
N ALA A 17 -7.01 11.22 23.74
CA ALA A 17 -7.95 11.05 24.83
C ALA A 17 -7.34 11.33 26.21
N LEU A 18 -6.03 11.19 26.35
CA LEU A 18 -5.27 11.54 27.56
C LEU A 18 -4.88 13.03 27.61
N GLY A 19 -5.34 13.85 26.68
CA GLY A 19 -5.06 15.29 26.61
C GLY A 19 -3.77 15.67 25.87
N VAL A 20 -3.12 14.72 25.18
CA VAL A 20 -1.94 15.00 24.36
C VAL A 20 -2.35 15.46 22.98
N ASN A 21 -1.91 16.64 22.57
CA ASN A 21 -2.15 17.14 21.21
C ASN A 21 -1.41 16.27 20.18
N THR A 22 -2.17 15.59 19.34
CA THR A 22 -1.62 14.68 18.33
C THR A 22 -2.02 15.13 16.92
N ILE A 23 -1.08 14.98 16.00
CA ILE A 23 -1.29 15.17 14.55
C ILE A 23 -0.85 13.87 13.88
N GLY A 24 -1.72 13.28 13.06
CA GLY A 24 -1.45 12.09 12.29
C GLY A 24 -1.06 12.43 10.84
N VAL A 25 -0.05 11.72 10.33
CA VAL A 25 0.37 11.80 8.93
C VAL A 25 0.30 10.39 8.33
N PRO A 26 -0.51 10.15 7.28
CA PRO A 26 -0.74 8.82 6.71
C PRO A 26 0.44 8.39 5.83
N GLY A 27 1.49 7.84 6.46
CA GLY A 27 2.71 7.37 5.80
C GLY A 27 2.63 5.94 5.26
N THR A 28 1.51 5.25 5.46
CA THR A 28 1.31 3.86 5.05
C THR A 28 1.27 3.67 3.53
N ILE A 29 1.45 2.43 3.09
CA ILE A 29 1.22 2.00 1.70
C ILE A 29 -0.24 1.61 1.44
N ASP A 30 -1.07 1.44 2.48
CA ASP A 30 -2.46 1.05 2.37
C ASP A 30 -3.39 2.27 2.21
N LEU A 31 -4.52 2.09 1.52
CA LEU A 31 -5.57 3.10 1.39
C LEU A 31 -6.72 2.85 2.38
N ASP A 32 -6.38 2.51 3.62
CA ASP A 32 -7.35 2.13 4.66
C ASP A 32 -7.54 3.23 5.73
N ILE A 33 -7.07 4.44 5.47
CA ILE A 33 -7.21 5.58 6.37
C ILE A 33 -8.41 6.43 5.93
N ALA A 34 -9.37 6.58 6.80
CA ALA A 34 -10.49 7.51 6.59
C ALA A 34 -9.98 8.96 6.52
N CYS A 35 -10.70 9.81 5.80
CA CYS A 35 -10.39 11.24 5.64
C CYS A 35 -9.17 11.57 4.77
N THR A 36 -8.65 10.62 4.03
CA THR A 36 -7.66 10.87 2.98
C THR A 36 -7.95 10.01 1.75
N ASP A 37 -7.79 10.57 0.57
CA ASP A 37 -7.94 9.84 -0.69
C ASP A 37 -6.70 9.00 -1.00
N TYR A 38 -5.53 9.50 -0.60
CA TYR A 38 -4.25 8.84 -0.81
C TYR A 38 -3.40 8.89 0.44
N THR A 39 -2.64 7.82 0.65
CA THR A 39 -1.58 7.75 1.65
C THR A 39 -0.22 7.99 0.99
N ILE A 40 0.75 8.47 1.76
CA ILE A 40 2.05 8.91 1.23
C ILE A 40 2.81 7.79 0.54
N GLY A 41 2.76 6.57 1.09
CA GLY A 41 3.50 5.42 0.58
C GLY A 41 2.80 4.63 -0.53
N PHE A 42 1.54 4.90 -0.83
CA PHE A 42 0.74 4.08 -1.75
C PHE A 42 1.31 4.06 -3.17
N ASP A 43 1.50 5.23 -3.76
CA ASP A 43 1.98 5.36 -5.14
C ASP A 43 3.39 4.76 -5.31
N THR A 44 4.27 5.02 -4.36
CA THR A 44 5.61 4.41 -4.34
C THR A 44 5.55 2.89 -4.27
N ALA A 45 4.66 2.33 -3.44
CA ALA A 45 4.49 0.89 -3.32
C ALA A 45 3.97 0.26 -4.63
N VAL A 46 3.02 0.91 -5.29
CA VAL A 46 2.50 0.47 -6.59
C VAL A 46 3.60 0.45 -7.64
N ASN A 47 4.37 1.52 -7.76
CA ASN A 47 5.46 1.60 -8.73
C ASN A 47 6.56 0.56 -8.46
N THR A 48 6.92 0.35 -7.20
CA THR A 48 7.87 -0.68 -6.79
C THR A 48 7.38 -2.09 -7.15
N ALA A 49 6.11 -2.37 -6.92
CA ALA A 49 5.50 -3.66 -7.29
C ALA A 49 5.50 -3.86 -8.80
N MET A 50 5.14 -2.84 -9.57
CA MET A 50 5.16 -2.89 -11.04
C MET A 50 6.56 -3.17 -11.58
N GLU A 51 7.57 -2.47 -11.07
CA GLU A 51 8.97 -2.70 -11.47
C GLU A 51 9.43 -4.13 -11.17
N ALA A 52 9.07 -4.66 -10.01
CA ALA A 52 9.39 -6.03 -9.63
C ALA A 52 8.68 -7.05 -10.55
N ILE A 53 7.40 -6.81 -10.88
CA ILE A 53 6.63 -7.66 -11.78
C ILE A 53 7.26 -7.69 -13.18
N ASP A 54 7.68 -6.55 -13.70
CA ASP A 54 8.33 -6.48 -15.02
C ASP A 54 9.62 -7.28 -15.06
N LYS A 55 10.45 -7.19 -14.02
CA LYS A 55 11.69 -7.98 -13.92
C LYS A 55 11.43 -9.49 -13.87
N VAL A 56 10.41 -9.91 -13.12
CA VAL A 56 10.02 -11.33 -13.04
C VAL A 56 9.45 -11.81 -14.38
N ARG A 57 8.65 -10.99 -15.03
CA ARG A 57 8.06 -11.31 -16.35
C ARG A 57 9.13 -11.57 -17.39
N ASP A 58 10.15 -10.75 -17.47
CA ASP A 58 11.25 -10.92 -18.42
C ASP A 58 11.96 -12.27 -18.22
N THR A 59 12.25 -12.62 -16.97
CA THR A 59 12.85 -13.91 -16.61
C THR A 59 11.92 -15.08 -16.93
N SER A 60 10.64 -14.95 -16.63
CA SER A 60 9.65 -16.01 -16.88
C SER A 60 9.48 -16.26 -18.38
N THR A 61 9.43 -15.20 -19.17
CA THR A 61 9.31 -15.30 -20.64
C THR A 61 10.53 -15.99 -21.26
N SER A 62 11.73 -15.66 -20.80
CA SER A 62 12.96 -16.26 -21.33
C SER A 62 13.11 -17.77 -21.02
N HIS A 63 12.42 -18.26 -19.99
CA HIS A 63 12.45 -19.65 -19.58
C HIS A 63 11.14 -20.40 -19.81
N GLU A 64 10.19 -19.80 -20.50
CA GLU A 64 8.85 -20.35 -20.74
C GLU A 64 8.15 -20.81 -19.44
N ARG A 65 8.27 -20.00 -18.40
CA ARG A 65 7.71 -20.29 -17.06
C ARG A 65 6.49 -19.42 -16.79
N CYS A 66 5.54 -19.99 -16.03
CA CYS A 66 4.47 -19.24 -15.42
C CYS A 66 4.88 -18.84 -14.00
N SER A 67 4.85 -17.55 -13.69
CA SER A 67 5.14 -17.04 -12.35
C SER A 67 3.89 -16.47 -11.70
N ILE A 68 3.67 -16.84 -10.45
CA ILE A 68 2.61 -16.27 -9.61
C ILE A 68 3.27 -15.28 -8.66
N ILE A 69 2.78 -14.06 -8.66
CA ILE A 69 3.33 -12.98 -7.84
C ILE A 69 2.29 -12.60 -6.81
N GLU A 70 2.67 -12.73 -5.54
CA GLU A 70 1.88 -12.25 -4.42
C GLU A 70 2.37 -10.87 -3.99
N VAL A 71 1.45 -9.94 -3.83
CA VAL A 71 1.73 -8.60 -3.32
C VAL A 71 0.96 -8.35 -2.04
N MET A 72 1.60 -7.64 -1.11
CA MET A 72 0.95 -7.22 0.12
C MET A 72 -0.06 -6.11 -0.19
N GLY A 73 -1.27 -6.26 0.32
CA GLY A 73 -2.30 -5.23 0.27
C GLY A 73 -3.41 -5.59 1.25
N ARG A 74 -3.84 -4.62 2.05
CA ARG A 74 -5.06 -4.79 2.84
C ARG A 74 -6.25 -4.68 1.91
N ILE A 75 -7.29 -5.45 2.15
CA ILE A 75 -8.58 -5.31 1.48
C ILE A 75 -9.15 -3.94 1.92
N SER A 76 -8.71 -2.92 1.25
CA SER A 76 -9.45 -1.67 1.23
C SER A 76 -10.53 -1.82 0.16
N SER A 77 -11.67 -1.20 0.37
CA SER A 77 -12.79 -1.18 -0.56
C SER A 77 -12.49 -0.55 -1.93
N ALA A 78 -11.27 -0.12 -2.16
CA ALA A 78 -10.79 0.23 -3.47
C ALA A 78 -10.22 -1.02 -4.13
N PRO A 79 -10.80 -1.49 -5.24
CA PRO A 79 -10.13 -2.49 -6.05
C PRO A 79 -8.74 -1.96 -6.39
N LEU A 80 -7.72 -2.76 -6.17
CA LEU A 80 -6.41 -2.51 -6.73
C LEU A 80 -6.58 -2.66 -8.26
N ALA A 81 -7.21 -1.67 -8.86
CA ALA A 81 -7.22 -1.50 -10.28
C ALA A 81 -5.79 -1.08 -10.66
N ILE A 82 -4.90 -2.07 -10.69
CA ILE A 82 -3.69 -1.96 -11.47
C ILE A 82 -4.20 -1.83 -12.90
N PRO A 83 -4.08 -0.66 -13.55
CA PRO A 83 -4.71 -0.44 -14.85
C PRO A 83 -4.16 -1.34 -15.96
N HIS A 84 -3.31 -2.28 -15.64
CA HIS A 84 -2.68 -3.20 -16.57
C HIS A 84 -2.65 -4.64 -16.06
N GLN A 85 -3.79 -5.15 -15.59
CA GLN A 85 -4.00 -6.60 -15.65
C GLN A 85 -4.14 -6.99 -17.13
N ARG A 86 -3.04 -7.06 -17.82
CA ARG A 86 -2.96 -8.01 -18.93
C ARG A 86 -2.67 -9.35 -18.28
N ALA A 87 -3.73 -10.14 -18.11
CA ALA A 87 -3.58 -11.56 -17.97
C ALA A 87 -2.73 -12.05 -19.14
N ILE A 88 -1.63 -12.63 -18.83
CA ILE A 88 -0.87 -13.46 -19.75
C ILE A 88 -1.33 -14.89 -19.56
#